data_402a93137afce537ffc363f4e60623cf
#
_entry.id   402a93137afce537ffc363f4e60623cf
#
_cell.length_a   1.000
_cell.length_b   1.000
_cell.length_c   1.000
_cell.angle_alpha   90.00
_cell.angle_beta   90.00
_cell.angle_gamma   90.00
#
_symmetry.space_group_name_H-M   'P 1'
#
loop_
_entity.id
_entity.type
_entity.pdbx_description
1 polymer ?
#
loop_
_entity_poly.entity_id
_entity_poly.type
_entity_poly.pdbx_seq_one_letter_code
_entity_poly.pdbx_strand_id
1 'polypeptide(L)'
;MPVLRDEWREPLRAQRDPIAEDSGRVRSNRDEHRRARKQTWLGRFISTYGWRAYALPVLIALTGIVVVQTVTGTSAPVPKEAEGPVQGPPTIGVASTQIIGAPPKGLTQFDVNLPTGILPDGGPFTEAAAKTWHIVPGTTPKVGEGTAKEFTYTVEVEDGVDTTTFGGDDGFARMVSETLANPKSWTHNPQFAFTRIDNGEPDFRISLSSPMSVREGCGYDIQLEASCYNPAYDNQPRVLINEARWVRGAVPFQGDVGSYRQYLINHE
;
A
#
# COMPACT_ATOMS: atom_id res chain seq x y z
N MET A 1 -52.77 7.01 -0.04
CA MET A 1 -52.49 6.33 1.22
C MET A 1 -50.98 6.01 1.24
N PRO A 2 -50.21 6.67 2.04
CA PRO A 2 -48.82 6.36 2.21
C PRO A 2 -48.56 5.92 3.63
N VAL A 3 -48.17 4.70 3.81
CA VAL A 3 -47.54 4.25 5.07
C VAL A 3 -46.39 3.36 4.65
N LEU A 4 -45.17 3.76 4.99
CA LEU A 4 -44.00 2.90 5.23
C LEU A 4 -42.74 3.78 5.18
N ARG A 5 -42.49 4.51 6.27
CA ARG A 5 -41.21 5.20 6.47
C ARG A 5 -40.81 5.34 7.95
N ASP A 6 -41.07 4.33 8.77
CA ASP A 6 -40.72 4.39 10.20
C ASP A 6 -39.98 3.15 10.76
N GLU A 7 -39.40 2.29 9.90
CA GLU A 7 -38.79 1.04 10.37
C GLU A 7 -37.24 1.04 10.42
N TRP A 8 -36.59 2.21 10.22
CA TRP A 8 -35.12 2.28 10.21
C TRP A 8 -34.52 3.11 11.36
N ARG A 9 -35.14 3.09 12.54
CA ARG A 9 -34.62 3.78 13.73
C ARG A 9 -34.49 2.88 14.94
N GLU A 10 -33.82 1.74 14.80
CA GLU A 10 -33.30 1.06 15.98
C GLU A 10 -31.78 1.06 15.93
N PRO A 11 -31.09 1.68 16.92
CA PRO A 11 -29.66 1.51 17.05
C PRO A 11 -29.38 0.08 17.45
N LEU A 12 -28.40 -0.57 16.78
CA LEU A 12 -27.90 -1.88 17.13
C LEU A 12 -27.41 -1.88 18.58
N ARG A 13 -28.28 -2.25 19.50
CA ARG A 13 -27.89 -2.62 20.86
C ARG A 13 -27.32 -4.03 20.80
N ALA A 14 -26.03 -4.15 21.10
CA ALA A 14 -25.41 -5.44 21.33
C ALA A 14 -26.24 -6.18 22.38
N GLN A 15 -26.93 -7.24 21.96
CA GLN A 15 -27.66 -8.15 22.82
C GLN A 15 -26.60 -8.96 23.58
N ARG A 16 -26.49 -8.73 24.90
CA ARG A 16 -25.72 -9.60 25.79
C ARG A 16 -26.43 -10.93 25.86
N ASP A 17 -25.72 -12.01 25.52
CA ASP A 17 -26.24 -13.37 25.67
C ASP A 17 -26.66 -13.64 27.12
N PRO A 18 -27.87 -14.15 27.37
CA PRO A 18 -28.37 -14.46 28.72
C PRO A 18 -27.86 -15.78 29.30
N ILE A 19 -26.82 -16.40 28.70
CA ILE A 19 -26.32 -17.74 29.14
C ILE A 19 -25.16 -17.63 30.16
N ALA A 20 -24.78 -16.44 30.60
CA ALA A 20 -23.65 -16.27 31.54
C ALA A 20 -24.04 -16.25 33.03
N GLU A 21 -25.27 -16.53 33.42
CA GLU A 21 -25.73 -16.42 34.82
C GLU A 21 -26.01 -17.73 35.57
N ASP A 22 -25.63 -18.90 35.05
CA ASP A 22 -25.78 -20.14 35.82
C ASP A 22 -24.57 -21.07 35.80
N SER A 23 -23.46 -20.61 36.37
CA SER A 23 -22.37 -21.47 36.83
C SER A 23 -21.69 -20.95 38.10
N GLY A 24 -22.49 -20.49 39.05
CA GLY A 24 -22.05 -20.27 40.41
C GLY A 24 -22.21 -21.57 41.23
N ARG A 25 -21.11 -22.23 41.52
CA ARG A 25 -20.82 -23.14 42.63
C ARG A 25 -20.15 -24.45 42.20
N VAL A 26 -18.87 -24.43 42.02
CA VAL A 26 -17.99 -25.47 42.56
C VAL A 26 -16.76 -24.80 43.15
N ARG A 27 -16.74 -24.62 44.45
CA ARG A 27 -15.51 -24.31 45.19
C ARG A 27 -14.64 -25.56 45.17
N SER A 28 -13.52 -25.51 44.49
CA SER A 28 -12.42 -26.44 44.71
C SER A 28 -11.25 -25.65 45.31
N ASN A 29 -10.99 -26.00 46.59
CA ASN A 29 -9.80 -25.64 47.34
C ASN A 29 -8.52 -26.09 46.60
N ARG A 30 -7.88 -25.19 45.90
CA ARG A 30 -6.52 -25.38 45.36
C ARG A 30 -5.77 -24.07 45.18
N ASP A 31 -5.87 -23.15 46.12
CA ASP A 31 -5.14 -21.89 46.12
C ASP A 31 -4.39 -21.65 47.43
N GLU A 32 -3.58 -22.62 47.82
CA GLU A 32 -2.53 -22.36 48.77
C GLU A 32 -1.22 -22.85 48.15
N HIS A 33 -0.51 -21.98 47.45
CA HIS A 33 0.95 -21.89 47.22
C HIS A 33 1.33 -21.06 46.00
N ARG A 34 0.70 -19.91 45.83
CA ARG A 34 1.37 -18.87 45.03
C ARG A 34 2.21 -18.01 45.97
N ARG A 35 3.45 -18.43 46.18
CA ARG A 35 4.51 -17.57 46.75
C ARG A 35 4.53 -16.27 45.98
N ALA A 36 4.18 -15.17 46.64
CA ALA A 36 4.35 -13.83 46.14
C ALA A 36 5.83 -13.60 45.79
N ARG A 37 6.19 -13.69 44.52
CA ARG A 37 7.49 -13.23 44.04
C ARG A 37 7.52 -11.74 44.30
N LYS A 38 8.34 -11.29 45.25
CA LYS A 38 8.65 -9.89 45.47
C LYS A 38 9.17 -9.33 44.16
N GLN A 39 8.35 -8.55 43.46
CA GLN A 39 8.78 -7.83 42.26
C GLN A 39 9.91 -6.92 42.65
N THR A 40 11.06 -7.10 42.02
CA THR A 40 12.21 -6.21 42.20
C THR A 40 11.85 -4.82 41.69
N TRP A 41 12.45 -3.79 42.24
CA TRP A 41 12.27 -2.39 41.83
C TRP A 41 12.39 -2.22 40.30
N LEU A 42 13.31 -2.97 39.67
CA LEU A 42 13.48 -3.01 38.21
C LEU A 42 12.25 -3.56 37.48
N GLY A 43 11.61 -4.59 38.04
CA GLY A 43 10.38 -5.16 37.43
C GLY A 43 9.19 -4.21 37.46
N ARG A 44 9.07 -3.38 38.50
CA ARG A 44 8.06 -2.31 38.57
C ARG A 44 8.33 -1.21 37.57
N PHE A 45 9.60 -0.80 37.39
CA PHE A 45 9.98 0.22 36.42
C PHE A 45 9.66 -0.21 34.98
N ILE A 46 10.00 -1.44 34.61
CA ILE A 46 9.73 -1.99 33.28
C ILE A 46 8.23 -2.13 33.02
N SER A 47 7.42 -2.54 34.02
CA SER A 47 5.97 -2.66 33.86
C SER A 47 5.26 -1.31 33.69
N THR A 48 5.83 -0.22 34.22
CA THR A 48 5.25 1.11 34.15
C THR A 48 5.63 1.85 32.85
N TYR A 49 6.87 1.67 32.37
CA TYR A 49 7.40 2.42 31.22
C TYR A 49 7.53 1.58 29.94
N GLY A 50 7.25 0.26 30.01
CA GLY A 50 7.26 -0.62 28.85
C GLY A 50 8.57 -0.56 28.06
N TRP A 51 8.47 -0.59 26.73
CA TRP A 51 9.63 -0.54 25.82
C TRP A 51 10.46 0.74 25.93
N ARG A 52 9.87 1.84 26.40
CA ARG A 52 10.55 3.14 26.62
C ARG A 52 11.69 3.06 27.64
N ALA A 53 11.60 2.10 28.58
CA ALA A 53 12.67 1.87 29.56
C ALA A 53 13.98 1.41 28.92
N TYR A 54 13.93 0.84 27.73
CA TYR A 54 15.11 0.42 26.96
C TYR A 54 15.52 1.46 25.92
N ALA A 55 14.56 2.17 25.35
CA ALA A 55 14.81 3.15 24.28
C ALA A 55 15.66 4.33 24.77
N LEU A 56 15.40 4.86 25.97
CA LEU A 56 16.12 6.01 26.51
C LEU A 56 17.62 5.74 26.75
N PRO A 57 18.03 4.66 27.43
CA PRO A 57 19.45 4.36 27.60
C PRO A 57 20.19 4.11 26.28
N VAL A 58 19.52 3.44 25.31
CA VAL A 58 20.11 3.20 23.99
C VAL A 58 20.30 4.51 23.23
N LEU A 59 19.33 5.41 23.28
CA LEU A 59 19.43 6.73 22.65
C LEU A 59 20.57 7.55 23.25
N ILE A 60 20.69 7.58 24.57
CA ILE A 60 21.77 8.29 25.27
C ILE A 60 23.14 7.72 24.88
N ALA A 61 23.29 6.39 24.79
CA ALA A 61 24.52 5.75 24.38
C ALA A 61 24.89 6.09 22.93
N LEU A 62 23.93 6.04 22.02
CA LEU A 62 24.15 6.39 20.60
C LEU A 62 24.51 7.86 20.44
N THR A 63 23.82 8.76 21.16
CA THR A 63 24.14 10.19 21.15
C THR A 63 25.54 10.45 21.71
N GLY A 64 25.93 9.76 22.77
CA GLY A 64 27.28 9.84 23.34
C GLY A 64 28.37 9.43 22.35
N ILE A 65 28.14 8.33 21.59
CA ILE A 65 29.06 7.87 20.56
C ILE A 65 29.22 8.90 19.45
N VAL A 66 28.11 9.48 18.96
CA VAL A 66 28.14 10.50 17.91
C VAL A 66 28.87 11.75 18.39
N VAL A 67 28.64 12.21 19.61
CA VAL A 67 29.35 13.37 20.17
C VAL A 67 30.84 13.09 20.29
N VAL A 68 31.24 11.90 20.78
CA VAL A 68 32.67 11.53 20.87
C VAL A 68 33.30 11.51 19.47
N GLN A 69 32.64 10.95 18.47
CA GLN A 69 33.15 10.90 17.09
C GLN A 69 33.31 12.30 16.47
N THR A 70 32.38 13.22 16.76
CA THR A 70 32.48 14.61 16.29
C THR A 70 33.57 15.41 16.98
N VAL A 71 33.83 15.16 18.25
CA VAL A 71 34.87 15.88 19.04
C VAL A 71 36.27 15.32 18.80
N THR A 72 36.39 13.99 18.56
CA THR A 72 37.70 13.33 18.30
C THR A 72 38.16 13.34 16.85
N GLY A 73 37.34 13.87 15.94
CA GLY A 73 37.74 14.06 14.52
C GLY A 73 38.06 12.78 13.75
N THR A 74 37.58 11.61 14.22
CA THR A 74 37.82 10.33 13.54
C THR A 74 36.81 10.12 12.42
N SER A 75 37.00 10.85 11.31
CA SER A 75 36.32 10.57 10.05
C SER A 75 36.92 9.29 9.45
N ALA A 76 36.09 8.29 9.19
CA ALA A 76 36.52 7.13 8.43
C ALA A 76 37.00 7.54 7.04
N PRO A 77 38.10 7.02 6.51
CA PRO A 77 38.61 7.42 5.22
C PRO A 77 37.65 6.97 4.09
N VAL A 78 37.24 7.95 3.30
CA VAL A 78 36.57 7.70 2.02
C VAL A 78 37.57 7.04 1.08
N PRO A 79 37.27 5.89 0.43
CA PRO A 79 38.17 5.30 -0.54
C PRO A 79 38.34 6.26 -1.72
N LYS A 80 39.59 6.70 -1.95
CA LYS A 80 39.98 7.44 -3.16
C LYS A 80 39.94 6.46 -4.33
N GLU A 81 39.12 6.79 -5.31
CA GLU A 81 39.08 6.11 -6.59
C GLU A 81 40.40 6.34 -7.32
N ALA A 82 41.10 5.24 -7.61
CA ALA A 82 42.34 5.28 -8.38
C ALA A 82 42.00 5.14 -9.87
N GLU A 83 42.29 6.18 -10.64
CA GLU A 83 42.30 6.12 -12.09
C GLU A 83 43.44 5.22 -12.58
N GLY A 84 43.09 4.22 -13.43
CA GLY A 84 44.06 3.48 -14.22
C GLY A 84 43.34 2.72 -15.35
N PRO A 85 43.80 2.84 -16.60
CA PRO A 85 43.14 2.27 -17.74
C PRO A 85 43.47 0.80 -17.92
N VAL A 86 42.46 -0.08 -17.82
CA VAL A 86 42.61 -1.46 -18.27
C VAL A 86 41.57 -1.75 -19.35
N GLN A 87 42.07 -1.88 -20.59
CA GLN A 87 41.31 -2.45 -21.68
C GLN A 87 41.14 -3.96 -21.46
N GLY A 88 39.91 -4.41 -21.34
CA GLY A 88 39.53 -5.82 -21.40
C GLY A 88 38.53 -6.05 -22.54
N PRO A 89 38.42 -7.30 -23.07
CA PRO A 89 37.67 -7.59 -24.29
C PRO A 89 36.15 -7.46 -24.11
N PRO A 90 35.38 -7.28 -25.24
CA PRO A 90 33.98 -6.93 -25.17
C PRO A 90 33.12 -8.07 -24.65
N THR A 91 32.61 -7.92 -23.46
CA THR A 91 31.53 -8.75 -22.93
C THR A 91 30.22 -8.19 -23.46
N ILE A 92 29.41 -9.07 -24.07
CA ILE A 92 28.07 -8.74 -24.56
C ILE A 92 27.25 -8.28 -23.34
N GLY A 93 27.10 -6.97 -23.21
CA GLY A 93 26.33 -6.36 -22.15
C GLY A 93 24.83 -6.62 -22.37
N VAL A 94 24.20 -7.27 -21.41
CA VAL A 94 22.77 -7.16 -21.20
C VAL A 94 22.49 -5.68 -21.04
N ALA A 95 21.72 -5.10 -21.96
CA ALA A 95 21.36 -3.69 -21.91
C ALA A 95 20.62 -3.42 -20.58
N SER A 96 21.32 -2.88 -19.62
CA SER A 96 20.73 -2.21 -18.49
C SER A 96 19.92 -1.06 -19.07
N THR A 97 18.61 -1.17 -19.05
CA THR A 97 17.72 -0.08 -19.42
C THR A 97 17.93 1.01 -18.39
N GLN A 98 18.87 1.91 -18.69
CA GLN A 98 18.93 3.18 -17.96
C GLN A 98 17.58 3.85 -18.17
N ILE A 99 16.84 4.07 -17.11
CA ILE A 99 15.72 4.98 -17.11
C ILE A 99 16.32 6.37 -17.34
N ILE A 100 16.44 6.73 -18.63
CA ILE A 100 16.87 8.07 -19.03
C ILE A 100 15.61 8.94 -18.94
N GLY A 101 15.40 9.49 -17.78
CA GLY A 101 14.48 10.56 -17.54
C GLY A 101 14.99 11.30 -16.32
N ALA A 102 15.70 12.40 -16.55
CA ALA A 102 15.82 13.38 -15.49
C ALA A 102 14.40 13.69 -15.00
N PRO A 103 14.15 13.76 -13.68
CA PRO A 103 12.86 14.16 -13.19
C PRO A 103 12.48 15.48 -13.88
N PRO A 104 11.22 15.67 -14.29
CA PRO A 104 10.81 16.86 -14.99
C PRO A 104 11.26 18.08 -14.17
N LYS A 105 12.08 18.91 -14.79
CA LYS A 105 12.50 20.20 -14.20
C LYS A 105 11.23 21.03 -14.03
N GLY A 106 10.71 21.10 -12.83
CA GLY A 106 9.53 21.91 -12.59
C GLY A 106 8.72 21.59 -11.33
N LEU A 107 9.01 20.50 -10.62
CA LEU A 107 8.46 20.33 -9.28
C LEU A 107 9.35 21.09 -8.27
N THR A 108 9.45 22.40 -8.49
CA THR A 108 10.03 23.32 -7.52
C THR A 108 9.07 23.45 -6.36
N GLN A 109 9.44 22.84 -5.26
CA GLN A 109 8.78 22.94 -3.95
C GLN A 109 7.35 22.38 -3.91
N PHE A 110 7.33 21.11 -3.61
CA PHE A 110 6.12 20.48 -3.13
C PHE A 110 5.65 21.21 -1.87
N ASP A 111 4.47 21.83 -1.91
CA ASP A 111 3.89 22.49 -0.74
C ASP A 111 3.39 21.43 0.25
N VAL A 112 4.17 21.21 1.30
CA VAL A 112 3.85 20.25 2.37
C VAL A 112 2.62 20.64 3.19
N ASN A 113 2.11 21.88 3.03
CA ASN A 113 0.92 22.37 3.73
C ASN A 113 -0.38 22.11 2.93
N LEU A 114 -0.28 21.58 1.71
CA LEU A 114 -1.48 21.22 0.96
C LEU A 114 -2.24 20.11 1.70
N PRO A 115 -3.58 20.22 1.77
CA PRO A 115 -4.41 19.13 2.29
C PRO A 115 -4.13 17.82 1.55
N THR A 116 -3.99 16.73 2.29
CA THR A 116 -3.59 15.41 1.74
C THR A 116 -4.50 14.88 0.64
N GLY A 117 -5.77 15.28 0.66
CA GLY A 117 -6.76 14.87 -0.33
C GLY A 117 -6.71 15.64 -1.66
N ILE A 118 -5.99 16.78 -1.73
CA ILE A 118 -5.90 17.55 -2.97
C ILE A 118 -5.11 16.74 -4.01
N LEU A 119 -5.57 16.80 -5.26
CA LEU A 119 -4.82 16.28 -6.40
C LEU A 119 -3.66 17.24 -6.69
N PRO A 120 -2.38 16.76 -6.66
CA PRO A 120 -1.25 17.61 -7.00
C PRO A 120 -1.30 18.13 -8.43
N ASP A 121 -0.61 19.23 -8.70
CA ASP A 121 -0.33 19.66 -10.06
C ASP A 121 0.52 18.62 -10.79
N GLY A 122 0.33 18.48 -12.10
CA GLY A 122 1.08 17.48 -12.88
C GLY A 122 0.58 17.34 -14.30
N GLY A 123 0.84 16.18 -14.90
CA GLY A 123 0.46 15.87 -16.28
C GLY A 123 -1.06 15.91 -16.52
N PRO A 124 -1.46 15.99 -17.80
CA PRO A 124 -2.87 15.87 -18.19
C PRO A 124 -3.40 14.47 -17.91
N PHE A 125 -4.70 14.37 -17.72
CA PHE A 125 -5.44 13.12 -17.59
C PHE A 125 -6.81 13.26 -18.27
N THR A 126 -7.47 12.14 -18.53
CA THR A 126 -8.79 12.07 -19.16
C THR A 126 -9.88 12.18 -18.10
N GLU A 127 -10.58 13.32 -18.02
CA GLU A 127 -11.62 13.55 -16.99
C GLU A 127 -12.78 12.55 -17.09
N ALA A 128 -13.22 12.24 -18.32
CA ALA A 128 -14.30 11.29 -18.59
C ALA A 128 -13.99 10.47 -19.83
N ALA A 129 -14.27 9.19 -19.80
CA ALA A 129 -14.05 8.26 -20.88
C ALA A 129 -15.30 7.42 -21.19
N ALA A 130 -15.16 6.28 -21.88
CA ALA A 130 -16.29 5.58 -22.48
C ALA A 130 -17.10 4.71 -21.51
N LYS A 131 -16.61 4.43 -20.31
CA LYS A 131 -17.19 3.48 -19.33
C LYS A 131 -17.28 2.05 -19.86
N THR A 132 -16.43 1.74 -20.80
CA THR A 132 -16.14 0.40 -21.28
C THR A 132 -14.67 0.14 -21.12
N TRP A 133 -14.28 -1.11 -20.91
CA TRP A 133 -12.88 -1.45 -20.62
C TRP A 133 -12.42 -2.55 -21.56
N HIS A 134 -11.22 -2.43 -22.04
CA HIS A 134 -10.55 -3.52 -22.72
C HIS A 134 -9.49 -4.16 -21.82
N ILE A 135 -9.35 -5.46 -21.92
CA ILE A 135 -8.32 -6.22 -21.22
C ILE A 135 -6.98 -5.95 -21.90
N VAL A 136 -5.98 -5.56 -21.12
CA VAL A 136 -4.60 -5.46 -21.59
C VAL A 136 -4.05 -6.89 -21.73
N PRO A 137 -3.63 -7.34 -22.92
CA PRO A 137 -3.13 -8.69 -23.11
C PRO A 137 -1.93 -9.02 -22.23
N GLY A 138 -1.79 -10.28 -21.85
CA GLY A 138 -0.64 -10.80 -21.11
C GLY A 138 -1.02 -11.49 -19.80
N THR A 139 -0.25 -12.51 -19.49
CA THR A 139 -0.42 -13.39 -18.34
C THR A 139 0.83 -13.40 -17.47
N THR A 140 0.73 -13.83 -16.22
CA THR A 140 1.89 -14.08 -15.35
C THR A 140 1.84 -15.49 -14.78
N PRO A 141 3.01 -16.07 -14.42
CA PRO A 141 3.00 -17.22 -13.51
C PRO A 141 2.36 -16.84 -12.17
N LYS A 142 1.93 -17.85 -11.43
CA LYS A 142 1.48 -17.67 -10.05
C LYS A 142 2.62 -17.07 -9.21
N VAL A 143 2.32 -16.02 -8.46
CA VAL A 143 3.22 -15.38 -7.49
C VAL A 143 2.61 -15.48 -6.09
N GLY A 144 3.45 -15.76 -5.08
CA GLY A 144 3.01 -16.09 -3.72
C GLY A 144 2.72 -17.57 -3.52
N GLU A 145 2.53 -17.99 -2.26
CA GLU A 145 2.30 -19.41 -1.92
C GLU A 145 0.84 -19.82 -2.13
N GLY A 146 -0.12 -18.99 -1.68
CA GLY A 146 -1.55 -19.24 -1.86
C GLY A 146 -2.10 -20.33 -0.96
N THR A 147 -1.59 -20.47 0.27
CA THR A 147 -2.01 -21.56 1.17
C THR A 147 -3.48 -21.48 1.59
N ALA A 148 -4.11 -20.32 1.51
CA ALA A 148 -5.53 -20.13 1.81
C ALA A 148 -6.34 -19.72 0.57
N LYS A 149 -5.79 -18.83 -0.28
CA LYS A 149 -6.50 -18.32 -1.46
C LYS A 149 -5.53 -17.99 -2.58
N GLU A 150 -5.83 -18.51 -3.75
CA GLU A 150 -5.21 -18.11 -5.01
C GLU A 150 -6.22 -17.22 -5.76
N PHE A 151 -5.78 -16.04 -6.16
CA PHE A 151 -6.59 -15.09 -6.91
C PHE A 151 -6.14 -15.03 -8.36
N THR A 152 -7.09 -14.98 -9.25
CA THR A 152 -6.88 -14.61 -10.66
C THR A 152 -7.35 -13.17 -10.87
N TYR A 153 -6.62 -12.40 -11.69
CA TYR A 153 -7.00 -11.03 -12.00
C TYR A 153 -6.72 -10.68 -13.47
N THR A 154 -7.53 -9.77 -14.00
CA THR A 154 -7.25 -9.08 -15.27
C THR A 154 -6.77 -7.67 -15.01
N VAL A 155 -6.00 -7.14 -15.95
CA VAL A 155 -5.66 -5.70 -15.99
C VAL A 155 -6.39 -5.09 -17.16
N GLU A 156 -7.09 -4.00 -16.92
CA GLU A 156 -7.96 -3.37 -17.90
C GLU A 156 -7.72 -1.87 -17.95
N VAL A 157 -7.98 -1.27 -19.10
CA VAL A 157 -7.95 0.19 -19.30
C VAL A 157 -9.28 0.62 -19.89
N GLU A 158 -9.84 1.70 -19.34
CA GLU A 158 -11.08 2.28 -19.86
C GLU A 158 -10.85 2.87 -21.25
N ASP A 159 -11.75 2.54 -22.18
CA ASP A 159 -11.68 3.00 -23.57
C ASP A 159 -11.77 4.55 -23.61
N GLY A 160 -10.74 5.14 -24.24
CA GLY A 160 -10.61 6.60 -24.32
C GLY A 160 -9.68 7.23 -23.27
N VAL A 161 -9.15 6.48 -22.33
CA VAL A 161 -8.09 6.95 -21.44
C VAL A 161 -6.76 7.04 -22.19
N ASP A 162 -6.05 8.17 -22.08
CA ASP A 162 -4.74 8.38 -22.71
C ASP A 162 -3.60 7.85 -21.83
N THR A 163 -3.16 6.64 -22.11
CA THR A 163 -2.06 5.97 -21.38
C THR A 163 -0.66 6.30 -21.90
N THR A 164 -0.52 7.10 -22.96
CA THR A 164 0.76 7.35 -23.64
C THR A 164 1.79 8.00 -22.75
N THR A 165 1.37 8.85 -21.80
CA THR A 165 2.26 9.61 -20.91
C THR A 165 2.97 8.77 -19.87
N PHE A 166 2.53 7.52 -19.63
CA PHE A 166 3.10 6.64 -18.62
C PHE A 166 3.42 5.23 -19.13
N GLY A 167 3.65 5.09 -20.45
CA GLY A 167 4.15 3.88 -21.07
C GLY A 167 3.10 2.99 -21.71
N GLY A 168 1.94 3.57 -22.01
CA GLY A 168 0.82 2.84 -22.60
C GLY A 168 0.15 1.88 -21.63
N ASP A 169 -0.82 1.12 -22.14
CA ASP A 169 -1.53 0.09 -21.39
C ASP A 169 -0.59 -0.96 -20.81
N ASP A 170 0.44 -1.33 -21.57
CA ASP A 170 1.50 -2.25 -21.12
C ASP A 170 2.28 -1.69 -19.91
N GLY A 171 2.49 -0.39 -19.87
CA GLY A 171 3.16 0.28 -18.75
C GLY A 171 2.34 0.19 -17.47
N PHE A 172 1.04 0.41 -17.57
CA PHE A 172 0.10 0.21 -16.46
C PHE A 172 0.08 -1.24 -16.00
N ALA A 173 -0.13 -2.18 -16.94
CA ALA A 173 -0.25 -3.59 -16.65
C ALA A 173 1.01 -4.19 -16.04
N ARG A 174 2.19 -3.76 -16.50
CA ARG A 174 3.47 -4.16 -15.92
C ARG A 174 3.61 -3.67 -14.48
N MET A 175 3.30 -2.40 -14.20
CA MET A 175 3.37 -1.83 -12.85
C MET A 175 2.45 -2.60 -11.88
N VAL A 176 1.23 -2.93 -12.30
CA VAL A 176 0.30 -3.75 -11.51
C VAL A 176 0.90 -5.12 -11.20
N SER A 177 1.36 -5.83 -12.23
CA SER A 177 1.88 -7.19 -12.09
C SER A 177 3.15 -7.24 -11.25
N GLU A 178 4.09 -6.32 -11.46
CA GLU A 178 5.33 -6.23 -10.68
C GLU A 178 5.06 -5.84 -9.22
N THR A 179 4.07 -5.01 -8.96
CA THR A 179 3.67 -4.63 -7.59
C THR A 179 3.10 -5.83 -6.85
N LEU A 180 2.15 -6.55 -7.44
CA LEU A 180 1.56 -7.74 -6.80
C LEU A 180 2.58 -8.89 -6.65
N ALA A 181 3.56 -9.00 -7.56
CA ALA A 181 4.65 -9.99 -7.47
C ALA A 181 5.72 -9.62 -6.44
N ASN A 182 5.76 -8.38 -5.97
CA ASN A 182 6.78 -7.92 -5.04
C ASN A 182 6.64 -8.65 -3.69
N PRO A 183 7.71 -9.27 -3.14
CA PRO A 183 7.66 -9.95 -1.85
C PRO A 183 7.33 -9.04 -0.65
N LYS A 184 7.31 -7.73 -0.83
CA LYS A 184 6.84 -6.74 0.17
C LYS A 184 5.35 -6.41 0.03
N SER A 185 4.70 -6.91 -1.02
CA SER A 185 3.27 -6.74 -1.30
C SER A 185 2.44 -7.80 -0.56
N TRP A 186 1.22 -8.04 -1.01
CA TRP A 186 0.30 -9.04 -0.47
C TRP A 186 0.87 -10.47 -0.46
N THR A 187 1.78 -10.79 -1.39
CA THR A 187 2.50 -12.07 -1.46
C THR A 187 3.48 -12.28 -0.30
N HIS A 188 3.75 -11.25 0.53
CA HIS A 188 4.46 -11.43 1.80
C HIS A 188 3.70 -12.35 2.75
N ASN A 189 2.38 -12.33 2.70
CA ASN A 189 1.54 -13.26 3.44
C ASN A 189 1.41 -14.57 2.64
N PRO A 190 1.91 -15.71 3.14
CA PRO A 190 1.86 -16.99 2.43
C PRO A 190 0.44 -17.50 2.17
N GLN A 191 -0.56 -16.90 2.78
CA GLN A 191 -1.97 -17.26 2.54
C GLN A 191 -2.44 -16.87 1.14
N PHE A 192 -1.81 -15.87 0.49
CA PHE A 192 -2.27 -15.33 -0.77
C PHE A 192 -1.32 -15.63 -1.92
N ALA A 193 -1.89 -15.85 -3.10
CA ALA A 193 -1.18 -15.87 -4.36
C ALA A 193 -2.01 -15.19 -5.44
N PHE A 194 -1.34 -14.68 -6.48
CA PHE A 194 -1.95 -13.96 -7.57
C PHE A 194 -1.46 -14.50 -8.91
N THR A 195 -2.38 -14.59 -9.88
CA THR A 195 -2.09 -14.96 -11.26
C THR A 195 -2.83 -14.00 -12.18
N ARG A 196 -2.10 -13.26 -13.02
CA ARG A 196 -2.74 -12.46 -14.07
C ARG A 196 -3.17 -13.35 -15.20
N ILE A 197 -4.41 -13.16 -15.63
CA ILE A 197 -4.99 -13.79 -16.83
C ILE A 197 -5.46 -12.70 -17.80
N ASP A 198 -5.54 -12.99 -19.09
CA ASP A 198 -6.05 -12.09 -20.11
C ASP A 198 -7.28 -12.64 -20.84
N ASN A 199 -7.80 -13.77 -20.40
CA ASN A 199 -9.02 -14.39 -20.87
C ASN A 199 -9.70 -15.16 -19.73
N GLY A 200 -10.96 -15.48 -19.90
CA GLY A 200 -11.77 -16.15 -18.87
C GLY A 200 -12.31 -15.19 -17.82
N GLU A 201 -12.88 -15.75 -16.75
CA GLU A 201 -13.50 -14.97 -15.67
C GLU A 201 -12.52 -14.87 -14.49
N PRO A 202 -12.02 -13.68 -14.16
CA PRO A 202 -11.11 -13.48 -13.02
C PRO A 202 -11.87 -13.38 -11.69
N ASP A 203 -11.17 -13.59 -10.58
CA ASP A 203 -11.72 -13.29 -9.25
C ASP A 203 -11.96 -11.79 -9.07
N PHE A 204 -11.13 -10.93 -9.68
CA PHE A 204 -11.33 -9.47 -9.69
C PHE A 204 -10.60 -8.81 -10.87
N ARG A 205 -11.01 -7.58 -11.19
CA ARG A 205 -10.44 -6.77 -12.27
C ARG A 205 -9.70 -5.57 -11.69
N ILE A 206 -8.54 -5.22 -12.23
CA ILE A 206 -7.83 -3.98 -11.90
C ILE A 206 -7.92 -3.07 -13.12
N SER A 207 -8.70 -2.00 -13.00
CA SER A 207 -9.12 -1.19 -14.12
C SER A 207 -8.68 0.26 -13.95
N LEU A 208 -7.79 0.72 -14.83
CA LEU A 208 -7.46 2.14 -14.93
C LEU A 208 -8.68 2.86 -15.51
N SER A 209 -9.15 3.86 -14.81
CA SER A 209 -10.42 4.49 -15.12
C SER A 209 -10.33 6.02 -15.00
N SER A 210 -11.11 6.70 -15.83
CA SER A 210 -11.26 8.15 -15.74
C SER A 210 -11.89 8.56 -14.40
N PRO A 211 -11.60 9.77 -13.87
CA PRO A 211 -12.19 10.26 -12.64
C PRO A 211 -13.71 10.14 -12.58
N MET A 212 -14.41 10.42 -13.69
CA MET A 212 -15.88 10.33 -13.72
C MET A 212 -16.39 8.90 -13.57
N SER A 213 -15.73 7.92 -14.18
CA SER A 213 -16.08 6.49 -14.02
C SER A 213 -15.79 6.00 -12.61
N VAL A 214 -14.69 6.47 -12.01
CA VAL A 214 -14.36 6.16 -10.61
C VAL A 214 -15.41 6.73 -9.66
N ARG A 215 -15.82 7.99 -9.82
CA ARG A 215 -16.87 8.60 -8.99
C ARG A 215 -18.20 7.85 -9.08
N GLU A 216 -18.55 7.36 -10.26
CA GLU A 216 -19.74 6.53 -10.42
C GLU A 216 -19.62 5.19 -9.68
N GLY A 217 -18.48 4.53 -9.78
CA GLY A 217 -18.24 3.24 -9.14
C GLY A 217 -17.97 3.30 -7.64
N CYS A 218 -17.34 4.38 -7.16
CA CYS A 218 -16.94 4.55 -5.76
C CYS A 218 -17.96 5.40 -4.94
N GLY A 219 -18.87 6.08 -5.61
CA GLY A 219 -19.84 6.99 -5.00
C GLY A 219 -19.45 8.47 -5.11
N TYR A 220 -20.45 9.28 -5.34
CA TYR A 220 -20.30 10.74 -5.50
C TYR A 220 -20.11 11.50 -4.18
N ASP A 221 -20.26 10.84 -3.05
CA ASP A 221 -20.05 11.44 -1.73
C ASP A 221 -18.58 11.76 -1.46
N ILE A 222 -17.66 11.09 -2.16
CA ILE A 222 -16.23 11.36 -2.11
C ILE A 222 -15.93 12.55 -3.02
N GLN A 223 -15.76 13.74 -2.43
CA GLN A 223 -15.51 14.99 -3.17
C GLN A 223 -14.04 15.12 -3.64
N LEU A 224 -13.22 14.13 -3.40
CA LEU A 224 -11.80 14.10 -3.74
C LEU A 224 -11.54 13.03 -4.81
N GLU A 225 -10.49 13.23 -5.60
CA GLU A 225 -10.03 12.16 -6.48
C GLU A 225 -9.55 10.97 -5.64
N ALA A 226 -10.27 9.85 -5.75
CA ALA A 226 -10.00 8.62 -5.02
C ALA A 226 -10.07 7.42 -5.97
N SER A 227 -9.49 6.32 -5.59
CA SER A 227 -9.71 4.99 -6.19
C SER A 227 -10.57 4.17 -5.24
N CYS A 228 -11.07 3.02 -5.63
CA CYS A 228 -11.78 2.12 -4.73
C CYS A 228 -11.89 0.70 -5.28
N TYR A 229 -12.14 -0.25 -4.39
CA TYR A 229 -12.67 -1.55 -4.73
C TYR A 229 -14.21 -1.53 -4.68
N ASN A 230 -14.85 -1.95 -5.77
CA ASN A 230 -16.30 -2.16 -5.81
C ASN A 230 -16.58 -3.63 -6.15
N PRO A 231 -17.21 -4.42 -5.23
CA PRO A 231 -17.45 -5.84 -5.44
C PRO A 231 -18.51 -6.16 -6.50
N ALA A 232 -19.27 -5.18 -6.95
CA ALA A 232 -20.41 -5.37 -7.84
C ALA A 232 -20.52 -4.33 -8.97
N TYR A 233 -19.43 -3.65 -9.33
CA TYR A 233 -19.45 -2.74 -10.47
C TYR A 233 -19.64 -3.53 -11.77
N ASP A 234 -20.70 -3.25 -12.50
CA ASP A 234 -21.15 -4.05 -13.64
C ASP A 234 -21.33 -5.55 -13.32
N ASN A 235 -21.81 -5.87 -12.11
CA ASN A 235 -21.94 -7.21 -11.56
C ASN A 235 -20.61 -7.99 -11.44
N GLN A 236 -19.49 -7.30 -11.37
CA GLN A 236 -18.15 -7.91 -11.31
C GLN A 236 -17.30 -7.21 -10.25
N PRO A 237 -16.49 -7.95 -9.48
CA PRO A 237 -15.52 -7.35 -8.57
C PRO A 237 -14.46 -6.56 -9.34
N ARG A 238 -14.34 -5.27 -9.05
CA ARG A 238 -13.46 -4.35 -9.78
C ARG A 238 -12.73 -3.39 -8.85
N VAL A 239 -11.44 -3.28 -9.02
CA VAL A 239 -10.59 -2.22 -8.45
C VAL A 239 -10.54 -1.10 -9.47
N LEU A 240 -11.14 0.03 -9.15
CA LEU A 240 -11.17 1.21 -10.00
C LEU A 240 -10.00 2.13 -9.63
N ILE A 241 -8.96 2.12 -10.44
CA ILE A 241 -7.77 2.98 -10.30
C ILE A 241 -8.02 4.31 -11.01
N ASN A 242 -8.01 5.41 -10.28
CA ASN A 242 -8.23 6.74 -10.83
C ASN A 242 -7.02 7.22 -11.63
N GLU A 243 -7.22 7.51 -12.93
CA GLU A 243 -6.17 8.01 -13.83
C GLU A 243 -5.54 9.31 -13.32
N ALA A 244 -6.33 10.25 -12.81
CA ALA A 244 -5.79 11.51 -12.30
C ALA A 244 -4.78 11.27 -11.17
N ARG A 245 -5.07 10.34 -10.26
CA ARG A 245 -4.15 9.90 -9.21
C ARG A 245 -2.97 9.10 -9.77
N TRP A 246 -3.22 8.29 -10.78
CA TRP A 246 -2.15 7.53 -11.44
C TRP A 246 -1.11 8.45 -12.08
N VAL A 247 -1.55 9.55 -12.69
CA VAL A 247 -0.68 10.53 -13.35
C VAL A 247 0.00 11.46 -12.35
N ARG A 248 -0.74 11.97 -11.36
CA ARG A 248 -0.28 13.07 -10.48
C ARG A 248 0.14 12.65 -9.08
N GLY A 249 -0.24 11.43 -8.66
CA GLY A 249 0.07 10.93 -7.33
C GLY A 249 -0.75 11.58 -6.21
N ALA A 250 -0.16 11.68 -5.05
CA ALA A 250 -0.77 12.29 -3.88
C ALA A 250 0.25 13.13 -3.09
N VAL A 251 -0.24 14.15 -2.42
CA VAL A 251 0.55 15.11 -1.64
C VAL A 251 1.57 14.46 -0.68
N PRO A 252 1.23 13.43 0.10
CA PRO A 252 2.19 12.81 1.03
C PRO A 252 3.39 12.14 0.36
N PHE A 253 3.31 11.82 -0.93
CA PHE A 253 4.40 11.18 -1.68
C PHE A 253 5.37 12.18 -2.30
N GLN A 254 5.13 13.50 -2.16
CA GLN A 254 6.06 14.57 -2.54
C GLN A 254 6.56 14.46 -3.99
N GLY A 255 5.71 14.00 -4.91
CA GLY A 255 6.03 13.83 -6.31
C GLY A 255 6.67 12.48 -6.69
N ASP A 256 6.89 11.57 -5.72
CA ASP A 256 7.26 10.19 -6.02
C ASP A 256 6.04 9.39 -6.48
N VAL A 257 5.71 9.58 -7.76
CA VAL A 257 4.58 8.91 -8.40
C VAL A 257 4.79 7.39 -8.49
N GLY A 258 6.05 6.94 -8.57
CA GLY A 258 6.38 5.51 -8.61
C GLY A 258 5.97 4.80 -7.33
N SER A 259 6.42 5.29 -6.18
CA SER A 259 6.02 4.76 -4.87
C SER A 259 4.53 4.91 -4.61
N TYR A 260 3.93 6.04 -5.06
CA TYR A 260 2.49 6.23 -4.94
C TYR A 260 1.68 5.16 -5.69
N ARG A 261 2.07 4.82 -6.93
CA ARG A 261 1.39 3.79 -7.74
C ARG A 261 1.47 2.41 -7.09
N GLN A 262 2.63 2.04 -6.54
CA GLN A 262 2.78 0.80 -5.77
C GLN A 262 1.90 0.79 -4.51
N TYR A 263 1.86 1.91 -3.79
CA TYR A 263 0.96 2.08 -2.66
C TYR A 263 -0.50 1.91 -3.10
N LEU A 264 -0.92 2.61 -4.15
CA LEU A 264 -2.30 2.60 -4.63
C LEU A 264 -2.79 1.18 -4.99
N ILE A 265 -1.97 0.42 -5.75
CA ILE A 265 -2.30 -0.97 -6.13
C ILE A 265 -2.43 -1.88 -4.90
N ASN A 266 -1.63 -1.65 -3.85
CA ASN A 266 -1.71 -2.46 -2.63
C ASN A 266 -2.80 -2.00 -1.66
N HIS A 267 -3.28 -0.77 -1.80
CA HIS A 267 -4.25 -0.17 -0.88
C HIS A 267 -5.68 -0.56 -1.24
N GLU A 268 -6.00 -0.53 -2.55
CA GLU A 268 -7.33 -0.86 -3.06
C GLU A 268 -7.53 -2.38 -3.18
#